data_3f30e865083a1e3591bc63ef8dcd35d7
#
_entry.id   3f30e865083a1e3591bc63ef8dcd35d7
#
_cell.length_a   1.000
_cell.length_b   1.000
_cell.length_c   1.000
_cell.angle_alpha   90.00
_cell.angle_beta   90.00
_cell.angle_gamma   90.00
#
_symmetry.space_group_name_H-M   'P 1'
#
loop_
_entity.id
_entity.type
_entity.pdbx_description
1 polymer ?
#
loop_
_entity_poly.entity_id
_entity_poly.type
_entity_poly.pdbx_seq_one_letter_code
_entity_poly.pdbx_strand_id
1 'polypeptide(L)'
;NVIVGFNEPIAVGAAMAVHSLGLAGRVRMVGFDTNVKCIDLLQSGAVSALIVQNPYAMGYLGVEAVCNLLDGQTYRTAELLDTATRTVTKETMFTIENQKALFSFG
;
A
#
# COMPACT_ATOMS: atom_id res chain seq x y z
N ASN A 1 3.76 18.25 -10.61
CA ASN A 1 4.74 17.17 -10.47
C ASN A 1 4.32 16.21 -9.36
N VAL A 2 4.54 14.91 -9.59
CA VAL A 2 4.16 13.84 -8.66
C VAL A 2 5.36 12.92 -8.44
N ILE A 3 5.58 12.53 -7.21
CA ILE A 3 6.52 11.47 -6.83
C ILE A 3 5.72 10.29 -6.31
N VAL A 4 6.02 9.09 -6.78
CA VAL A 4 5.41 7.84 -6.32
C VAL A 4 6.47 7.02 -5.60
N GLY A 5 6.27 6.74 -4.32
CA GLY A 5 7.14 5.86 -3.55
C GLY A 5 6.50 4.47 -3.46
N PHE A 6 7.19 3.44 -3.95
CA PHE A 6 6.63 2.09 -4.06
C PHE A 6 6.74 1.24 -2.78
N ASN A 7 7.28 1.79 -1.71
CA ASN A 7 7.30 1.15 -0.39
C ASN A 7 7.46 2.22 0.71
N GLU A 8 7.38 1.79 1.97
CA GLU A 8 7.51 2.69 3.11
C GLU A 8 8.80 3.50 3.14
N PRO A 9 9.99 2.89 3.09
CA PRO A 9 11.23 3.65 3.21
C PRO A 9 11.38 4.73 2.12
N ILE A 10 10.98 4.40 0.91
CA ILE A 10 11.06 5.34 -0.22
C ILE A 10 10.04 6.47 -0.04
N ALA A 11 8.80 6.15 0.33
CA ALA A 11 7.76 7.16 0.54
C ALA A 11 8.14 8.12 1.67
N VAL A 12 8.61 7.59 2.80
CA VAL A 12 9.04 8.40 3.95
C VAL A 12 10.25 9.28 3.59
N GLY A 13 11.27 8.69 2.96
CA GLY A 13 12.47 9.44 2.56
C GLY A 13 12.15 10.55 1.56
N ALA A 14 11.35 10.26 0.55
CA ALA A 14 10.93 11.26 -0.44
C ALA A 14 10.08 12.38 0.20
N ALA A 15 9.17 12.03 1.10
CA ALA A 15 8.36 13.03 1.81
C ALA A 15 9.23 13.95 2.67
N MET A 16 10.23 13.41 3.35
CA MET A 16 11.20 14.19 4.12
C MET A 16 12.01 15.14 3.22
N ALA A 17 12.47 14.66 2.06
CA ALA A 17 13.21 15.47 1.11
C ALA A 17 12.35 16.62 0.55
N VAL A 18 11.12 16.35 0.17
CA VAL A 18 10.18 17.36 -0.30
C VAL A 18 9.94 18.43 0.76
N HIS A 19 9.77 18.02 2.01
CA HIS A 19 9.61 18.95 3.13
C HIS A 19 10.87 19.81 3.35
N SER A 20 12.04 19.19 3.36
CA SER A 20 13.33 19.89 3.58
C SER A 20 13.64 20.90 2.48
N LEU A 21 13.22 20.63 1.25
CA LEU A 21 13.41 21.54 0.11
C LEU A 21 12.34 22.63 0.01
N GLY A 22 11.39 22.68 0.93
CA GLY A 22 10.29 23.64 0.91
C GLY A 22 9.31 23.43 -0.24
N LEU A 23 9.22 22.21 -0.77
CA LEU A 23 8.38 21.88 -1.92
C LEU A 23 7.03 21.26 -1.52
N ALA A 24 6.75 21.15 -0.22
CA ALA A 24 5.47 20.63 0.27
C ALA A 24 4.31 21.46 -0.31
N GLY A 25 3.33 20.78 -0.91
CA GLY A 25 2.22 21.41 -1.61
C GLY A 25 2.49 21.72 -3.09
N ARG A 26 3.74 21.78 -3.53
CA ARG A 26 4.11 21.95 -4.94
C ARG A 26 4.37 20.62 -5.64
N VAL A 27 4.91 19.66 -4.90
CA VAL A 27 5.14 18.29 -5.36
C VAL A 27 4.17 17.39 -4.63
N ARG A 28 3.33 16.69 -5.35
CA ARG A 28 2.39 15.72 -4.78
C ARG A 28 3.10 14.38 -4.59
N MET A 29 2.74 13.71 -3.51
CA MET A 29 3.31 12.41 -3.18
C MET A 29 2.22 11.36 -3.14
N VAL A 30 2.51 10.21 -3.75
CA VAL A 30 1.70 8.98 -3.60
C VAL A 30 2.60 7.92 -2.99
N GLY A 31 2.14 7.28 -1.92
CA GLY A 31 2.88 6.23 -1.25
C GLY A 31 2.19 4.87 -1.37
N PHE A 32 2.92 3.85 -1.00
CA PHE A 32 2.44 2.47 -0.87
C PHE A 32 2.55 2.04 0.58
N ASP A 33 1.72 1.08 0.97
CA ASP A 33 1.70 0.44 2.27
C ASP A 33 0.94 1.23 3.35
N THR A 34 0.67 0.55 4.46
CA THR A 34 -0.22 1.01 5.52
C THR A 34 0.41 1.03 6.90
N ASN A 35 1.73 1.08 6.96
CA ASN A 35 2.34 1.22 8.28
C ASN A 35 2.03 2.58 8.91
N VAL A 36 2.31 2.69 10.19
CA VAL A 36 1.97 3.88 10.98
C VAL A 36 2.56 5.15 10.37
N LYS A 37 3.81 5.10 9.89
CA LYS A 37 4.47 6.26 9.27
C LYS A 37 3.77 6.73 8.00
N CYS A 38 3.35 5.80 7.15
CA CYS A 38 2.61 6.13 5.93
C CYS A 38 1.24 6.72 6.25
N ILE A 39 0.55 6.18 7.24
CA ILE A 39 -0.74 6.72 7.69
C ILE A 39 -0.57 8.12 8.26
N ASP A 40 0.47 8.36 9.05
CA ASP A 40 0.78 9.69 9.58
C ASP A 40 1.06 10.70 8.46
N LEU A 41 1.81 10.30 7.43
CA LEU A 41 2.08 11.14 6.26
C LEU A 41 0.79 11.49 5.49
N LEU A 42 -0.12 10.53 5.37
CA LEU A 42 -1.42 10.76 4.74
C LEU A 42 -2.25 11.74 5.57
N GLN A 43 -2.31 11.52 6.88
CA GLN A 43 -3.09 12.36 7.79
C GLN A 43 -2.56 13.79 7.87
N SER A 44 -1.25 13.97 7.84
CA SER A 44 -0.62 15.30 7.83
C SER A 44 -0.74 16.05 6.51
N GLY A 45 -1.09 15.33 5.43
CA GLY A 45 -1.15 15.89 4.09
C GLY A 45 0.18 15.87 3.32
N ALA A 46 1.25 15.34 3.91
CA ALA A 46 2.54 15.19 3.24
C ALA A 46 2.47 14.21 2.07
N VAL A 47 1.60 13.20 2.17
CA VAL A 47 1.25 12.26 1.10
C VAL A 47 -0.21 12.46 0.75
N SER A 48 -0.51 12.56 -0.55
CA SER A 48 -1.87 12.82 -1.04
C SER A 48 -2.73 11.57 -1.09
N ALA A 49 -2.13 10.41 -1.31
CA ALA A 49 -2.82 9.13 -1.38
C ALA A 49 -1.87 7.99 -1.02
N LEU A 50 -2.43 6.92 -0.48
CA LEU A 50 -1.76 5.66 -0.26
C LEU A 50 -2.40 4.58 -1.13
N ILE A 51 -1.57 3.80 -1.79
CA ILE A 51 -2.00 2.58 -2.47
C ILE A 51 -1.89 1.45 -1.45
N VAL A 52 -3.02 0.91 -1.05
CA VAL A 52 -3.11 -0.14 -0.03
C VAL A 52 -3.17 -1.48 -0.71
N GLN A 53 -2.19 -2.32 -0.42
CA GLN A 53 -2.14 -3.71 -0.87
C GLN A 53 -2.93 -4.60 0.10
N ASN A 54 -3.15 -5.85 -0.28
CA ASN A 54 -3.78 -6.84 0.58
C ASN A 54 -2.75 -7.94 0.95
N PRO A 55 -1.88 -7.69 1.92
CA PRO A 55 -0.85 -8.66 2.29
C PRO A 55 -1.41 -9.96 2.85
N TYR A 56 -2.56 -9.93 3.51
CA TYR A 56 -3.23 -11.14 3.97
C TYR A 56 -3.59 -12.05 2.79
N ALA A 57 -4.25 -11.51 1.77
CA ALA A 57 -4.61 -12.28 0.58
C ALA A 57 -3.37 -12.78 -0.16
N MET A 58 -2.33 -11.97 -0.24
CA MET A 58 -1.07 -12.36 -0.88
C MET A 58 -0.45 -13.58 -0.18
N GLY A 59 -0.35 -13.54 1.13
CA GLY A 59 0.17 -14.66 1.92
C GLY A 59 -0.71 -15.89 1.86
N TYR A 60 -2.02 -15.71 2.01
CA TYR A 60 -2.99 -16.81 1.96
C TYR A 60 -2.96 -17.55 0.62
N LEU A 61 -3.07 -16.80 -0.47
CA LEU A 61 -3.05 -17.37 -1.83
C LEU A 61 -1.70 -18.03 -2.15
N GLY A 62 -0.61 -17.46 -1.67
CA GLY A 62 0.73 -18.03 -1.85
C GLY A 62 0.85 -19.40 -1.17
N VAL A 63 0.42 -19.54 0.07
CA VAL A 63 0.43 -20.80 0.81
C VAL A 63 -0.53 -21.80 0.19
N GLU A 64 -1.73 -21.38 -0.18
CA GLU A 64 -2.70 -22.23 -0.87
C GLU A 64 -2.13 -22.80 -2.16
N ALA A 65 -1.47 -21.96 -2.98
CA ALA A 65 -0.83 -22.41 -4.20
C ALA A 65 0.24 -23.48 -3.95
N VAL A 66 1.09 -23.28 -2.95
CA VAL A 66 2.13 -24.25 -2.58
C VAL A 66 1.51 -25.56 -2.09
N CYS A 67 0.49 -25.49 -1.24
CA CYS A 67 -0.20 -26.70 -0.77
C CYS A 67 -0.83 -27.48 -1.90
N ASN A 68 -1.48 -26.80 -2.85
CA ASN A 68 -2.07 -27.44 -4.02
C ASN A 68 -1.02 -28.14 -4.91
N LEU A 69 0.14 -27.51 -5.09
CA LEU A 69 1.25 -28.12 -5.83
C LEU A 69 1.80 -29.35 -5.12
N LEU A 70 1.94 -29.31 -3.80
CA LEU A 70 2.43 -30.43 -3.00
C LEU A 70 1.44 -31.62 -3.00
N ASP A 71 0.15 -31.34 -3.08
CA ASP A 71 -0.91 -32.36 -3.18
C ASP A 71 -1.04 -32.93 -4.61
N GLY A 72 -0.16 -32.55 -5.53
CA GLY A 72 -0.15 -33.04 -6.91
C GLY A 72 -1.20 -32.43 -7.80
N GLN A 73 -1.88 -31.37 -7.36
CA GLN A 73 -2.83 -30.65 -8.20
C GLN A 73 -2.07 -29.76 -9.18
N THR A 74 -2.60 -29.66 -10.39
CA THR A 74 -2.06 -28.76 -11.39
C THR A 74 -2.49 -27.33 -11.02
N TYR A 75 -1.55 -26.55 -10.51
CA TYR A 75 -1.77 -25.13 -10.30
C TYR A 75 -1.18 -24.33 -11.45
N ARG A 76 -1.93 -23.35 -11.93
CA ARG A 76 -1.46 -22.51 -13.04
C ARG A 76 -0.41 -21.52 -12.51
N THR A 77 0.80 -21.98 -12.36
CA THR A 77 1.93 -21.17 -11.85
C THR A 77 2.32 -20.03 -12.81
N ALA A 78 1.88 -20.11 -14.05
CA ALA A 78 2.15 -19.07 -15.05
C ALA A 78 1.11 -17.93 -15.02
N GLU A 79 0.02 -18.05 -14.26
CA GLU A 79 -0.97 -16.99 -14.14
C GLU A 79 -0.59 -16.01 -13.05
N LEU A 80 -0.64 -14.74 -13.40
CA LEU A 80 -0.53 -13.66 -12.45
C LEU A 80 -1.79 -13.63 -11.59
N LEU A 81 -1.66 -13.95 -10.30
CA LEU A 81 -2.75 -13.78 -9.34
C LEU A 81 -2.72 -12.35 -8.83
N ASP A 82 -3.60 -11.54 -9.35
CA ASP A 82 -3.70 -10.14 -8.93
C ASP A 82 -4.54 -10.05 -7.65
N THR A 83 -3.96 -9.46 -6.62
CA THR A 83 -4.69 -9.12 -5.39
C THR A 83 -5.16 -7.68 -5.48
N ALA A 84 -6.43 -7.45 -5.12
CA ALA A 84 -7.02 -6.12 -5.21
C ALA A 84 -6.22 -5.10 -4.40
N THR A 85 -5.94 -3.95 -5.01
CA THR A 85 -5.41 -2.78 -4.34
C THR A 85 -6.51 -1.75 -4.13
N ARG A 86 -6.28 -0.83 -3.20
CA ARG A 86 -7.22 0.23 -2.86
C ARG A 86 -6.47 1.55 -2.74
N THR A 87 -7.03 2.60 -3.30
CA THR A 87 -6.50 3.96 -3.14
C THR A 87 -7.20 4.65 -1.98
N VAL A 88 -6.44 5.14 -1.02
CA VAL A 88 -6.96 5.83 0.16
C VAL A 88 -6.39 7.24 0.20
N THR A 89 -7.28 8.22 0.32
CA THR A 89 -6.92 9.63 0.48
C THR A 89 -7.28 10.10 1.89
N LYS A 90 -6.83 11.30 2.26
CA LYS A 90 -7.19 11.89 3.56
C LYS A 90 -8.71 12.01 3.73
N GLU A 91 -9.42 12.34 2.67
CA GLU A 91 -10.88 12.50 2.67
C GLU A 91 -11.61 11.16 2.83
N THR A 92 -11.02 10.06 2.34
CA THR A 92 -11.66 8.74 2.34
C THR A 92 -11.13 7.80 3.43
N MET A 93 -10.06 8.18 4.15
CA MET A 93 -9.40 7.28 5.11
C MET A 93 -10.30 6.85 6.27
N PHE A 94 -11.33 7.61 6.58
CA PHE A 94 -12.22 7.31 7.71
C PHE A 94 -13.46 6.50 7.32
N THR A 95 -13.64 6.11 6.06
CA THR A 95 -14.69 5.16 5.70
C THR A 95 -14.43 3.80 6.36
N ILE A 96 -15.49 3.07 6.67
CA ILE A 96 -15.37 1.76 7.34
C ILE A 96 -14.49 0.80 6.54
N GLU A 97 -14.68 0.77 5.23
CA GLU A 97 -13.92 -0.11 4.34
C GLU A 97 -12.43 0.23 4.34
N ASN A 98 -12.11 1.53 4.28
CA ASN A 98 -10.72 1.98 4.30
C ASN A 98 -10.08 1.80 5.68
N GLN A 99 -10.82 2.01 6.76
CA GLN A 99 -10.33 1.73 8.11
C GLN A 99 -9.99 0.25 8.28
N LYS A 100 -10.81 -0.65 7.76
CA LYS A 100 -10.49 -2.08 7.76
C LYS A 100 -9.25 -2.39 6.95
N ALA A 101 -9.09 -1.77 5.78
CA ALA A 101 -7.92 -1.97 4.94
C ALA A 101 -6.64 -1.43 5.59
N LEU A 102 -6.70 -0.25 6.22
CA LEU A 102 -5.55 0.40 6.86
C LEU A 102 -5.09 -0.31 8.14
N PHE A 103 -6.02 -0.86 8.90
CA PHE A 103 -5.76 -1.40 10.24
C PHE A 103 -6.12 -2.89 10.37
N SER A 104 -6.28 -3.59 9.26
CA SER A 104 -6.52 -5.03 9.30
C SER A 104 -5.24 -5.80 9.61
N PHE A 105 -5.28 -6.57 10.66
CA PHE A 105 -4.19 -7.46 11.07
C PHE A 105 -4.48 -8.94 10.74
N GLY A 106 -5.21 -9.18 9.70
CA GLY A 106 -5.51 -10.53 9.26
C GLY A 106 -6.94 -10.75 8.86
#